data_faaa2d29866752c607f4fe426bd63eaa
#
_entry.id   faaa2d29866752c607f4fe426bd63eaa
#
_cell.length_a   1.000
_cell.length_b   1.000
_cell.length_c   1.000
_cell.angle_alpha   90.00
_cell.angle_beta   90.00
_cell.angle_gamma   90.00
#
_symmetry.space_group_name_H-M   'P 1'
#
loop_
_entity.id
_entity.type
_entity.pdbx_description
1 polymer ?
#
loop_
_entity_poly.entity_id
_entity_poly.type
_entity_poly.pdbx_seq_one_letter_code
_entity_poly.pdbx_strand_id
1 'polypeptide(L)'
;RLNLIPTTERGAPLPSATPDKQQLRIVRTPRVAKQSTLYAHEIGNLRAYEDAVYDVQNRPTRIAVSELDQVANIILARQIKLQADLEFTMEYHRLGAVQGKLLDSDGSRVIYDWFAELGVAQPAEIDFDLDNASPAKGALRQKCIALTQAVRKALDGLWIDGYSYLLALTGDAFWGAFTSHVEVDPTYGVFVKSVDQMNALQNWGLPGQSFPFAGIRWDNYAGSTDNKVAVGTDKVIFIPVNVPGLYRLALAPSEFFPYINTPGKDFYSLLVRDLERGSWVKPEIYSYPLHYCTAPEALNRGRMT
;
A
#
# COMPACT_ATOMS: atom_id res chain seq x y z
N ARG A 1 5.76 -20.50 15.18
CA ARG A 1 4.68 -21.53 15.34
C ARG A 1 4.43 -21.75 16.81
N LEU A 2 3.16 -21.90 17.18
CA LEU A 2 2.76 -22.25 18.53
C LEU A 2 2.84 -23.77 18.70
N ASN A 3 3.51 -24.25 19.75
CA ASN A 3 3.61 -25.67 20.05
C ASN A 3 2.80 -25.98 21.29
N LEU A 4 2.11 -27.12 21.27
CA LEU A 4 1.43 -27.62 22.47
C LEU A 4 2.43 -28.03 23.54
N ILE A 5 2.22 -27.61 24.77
CA ILE A 5 3.04 -28.03 25.91
C ILE A 5 2.45 -29.34 26.45
N PRO A 6 3.24 -30.44 26.49
CA PRO A 6 2.76 -31.70 27.05
C PRO A 6 2.47 -31.56 28.53
N THR A 7 1.42 -32.18 29.00
CA THR A 7 1.14 -32.27 30.44
C THR A 7 2.14 -33.18 31.11
N THR A 8 2.72 -32.72 32.23
CA THR A 8 3.66 -33.48 33.04
C THR A 8 3.13 -33.69 34.46
N GLU A 9 3.54 -34.77 35.13
CA GLU A 9 3.21 -35.00 36.53
C GLU A 9 3.87 -33.95 37.43
N ARG A 10 3.27 -33.72 38.62
CA ARG A 10 3.84 -32.78 39.61
C ARG A 10 5.18 -33.31 40.10
N GLY A 11 6.22 -32.48 39.94
CA GLY A 11 7.61 -32.84 40.33
C GLY A 11 8.43 -33.45 39.21
N ALA A 12 7.87 -33.68 38.01
CA ALA A 12 8.64 -34.08 36.83
C ALA A 12 9.49 -32.92 36.32
N PRO A 13 10.67 -33.20 35.75
CA PRO A 13 11.49 -32.15 35.11
C PRO A 13 10.73 -31.48 33.99
N LEU A 14 10.84 -30.14 33.91
CA LEU A 14 10.16 -29.36 32.86
C LEU A 14 10.75 -29.68 31.47
N PRO A 15 9.94 -29.85 30.44
CA PRO A 15 10.43 -30.01 29.08
C PRO A 15 11.16 -28.73 28.64
N SER A 16 12.37 -28.90 28.11
CA SER A 16 13.16 -27.77 27.60
C SER A 16 12.60 -27.28 26.28
N ALA A 17 12.28 -25.98 26.17
CA ALA A 17 11.98 -25.36 24.93
C ALA A 17 13.23 -25.23 24.07
N THR A 18 13.28 -25.93 22.94
CA THR A 18 14.33 -25.72 21.96
C THR A 18 13.93 -24.49 21.11
N PRO A 19 14.78 -23.44 21.07
CA PRO A 19 14.47 -22.31 20.22
C PRO A 19 14.41 -22.75 18.76
N ASP A 20 13.44 -22.24 18.03
CA ASP A 20 13.31 -22.47 16.60
C ASP A 20 14.62 -22.06 15.89
N LYS A 21 15.06 -22.88 14.94
CA LYS A 21 16.25 -22.56 14.15
C LYS A 21 16.01 -21.27 13.39
N GLN A 22 16.70 -20.21 13.80
CA GLN A 22 16.66 -18.96 13.08
C GLN A 22 17.45 -19.11 11.76
N GLN A 23 16.77 -18.92 10.65
CA GLN A 23 17.42 -18.83 9.34
C GLN A 23 17.75 -17.36 9.08
N LEU A 24 19.04 -17.02 9.07
CA LEU A 24 19.48 -15.69 8.65
C LEU A 24 19.39 -15.62 7.12
N ARG A 25 18.66 -14.64 6.63
CA ARG A 25 18.56 -14.33 5.19
C ARG A 25 19.09 -12.92 4.97
N ILE A 26 19.94 -12.78 3.98
CA ILE A 26 20.47 -11.47 3.58
C ILE A 26 19.69 -11.01 2.36
N VAL A 27 18.96 -9.93 2.52
CA VAL A 27 18.15 -9.31 1.47
C VAL A 27 18.66 -7.89 1.24
N ARG A 28 18.82 -7.49 -0.02
CA ARG A 28 19.25 -6.13 -0.37
C ARG A 28 18.05 -5.22 -0.58
N THR A 29 18.09 -4.03 0.01
CA THR A 29 17.06 -3.02 -0.21
C THR A 29 17.20 -2.43 -1.62
N PRO A 30 16.10 -2.28 -2.38
CA PRO A 30 16.17 -1.58 -3.66
C PRO A 30 16.43 -0.09 -3.44
N ARG A 31 17.16 0.53 -4.37
CA ARG A 31 17.35 1.98 -4.41
C ARG A 31 16.26 2.60 -5.27
N VAL A 32 15.48 3.48 -4.69
CA VAL A 32 14.52 4.34 -5.39
C VAL A 32 15.06 5.76 -5.38
N ALA A 33 15.40 6.30 -6.54
CA ALA A 33 16.00 7.63 -6.65
C ALA A 33 15.49 8.36 -7.89
N LYS A 34 15.25 9.66 -7.75
CA LYS A 34 14.83 10.54 -8.84
C LYS A 34 15.42 11.93 -8.66
N GLN A 35 15.73 12.58 -9.76
CA GLN A 35 16.23 13.95 -9.79
C GLN A 35 15.43 14.80 -10.77
N SER A 36 15.44 16.11 -10.56
CA SER A 36 14.91 17.10 -11.49
C SER A 36 15.92 18.23 -11.64
N THR A 37 16.43 18.47 -12.86
CA THR A 37 17.40 19.53 -13.10
C THR A 37 16.67 20.83 -13.45
N LEU A 38 17.05 21.92 -12.81
CA LEU A 38 16.62 23.28 -13.13
C LEU A 38 17.81 24.04 -13.72
N TYR A 39 17.71 24.44 -14.96
CA TYR A 39 18.75 25.20 -15.63
C TYR A 39 18.53 26.71 -15.51
N ALA A 40 19.62 27.49 -15.48
CA ALA A 40 19.56 28.95 -15.38
C ALA A 40 18.75 29.59 -16.53
N HIS A 41 18.80 29.03 -17.74
CA HIS A 41 18.04 29.56 -18.88
C HIS A 41 16.51 29.36 -18.74
N GLU A 42 16.04 28.39 -17.96
CA GLU A 42 14.61 28.22 -17.68
C GLU A 42 14.07 29.34 -16.80
N ILE A 43 14.96 29.97 -16.02
CA ILE A 43 14.64 31.05 -15.08
C ILE A 43 14.86 32.42 -15.70
N GLY A 44 15.59 32.53 -16.81
CA GLY A 44 16.03 33.80 -17.42
C GLY A 44 14.90 34.77 -17.82
N ASN A 45 13.65 34.30 -17.87
CA ASN A 45 12.47 35.10 -18.16
C ASN A 45 11.61 35.44 -16.95
N LEU A 46 12.04 35.01 -15.75
CA LEU A 46 11.30 35.35 -14.53
C LEU A 46 11.53 36.82 -14.20
N ARG A 47 10.44 37.55 -14.05
CA ARG A 47 10.46 38.96 -13.61
C ARG A 47 9.78 39.04 -12.25
N ALA A 48 10.23 39.99 -11.42
CA ALA A 48 9.50 40.32 -10.21
C ALA A 48 8.07 40.77 -10.58
N TYR A 49 7.09 40.23 -9.91
CA TYR A 49 5.69 40.56 -10.11
C TYR A 49 4.99 40.80 -8.79
N GLU A 50 3.87 41.50 -8.84
CA GLU A 50 3.00 41.65 -7.69
C GLU A 50 1.89 40.63 -7.77
N ASP A 51 1.78 39.82 -6.74
CA ASP A 51 0.69 38.85 -6.62
C ASP A 51 -0.46 39.46 -5.79
N ALA A 52 -1.70 39.20 -6.23
CA ALA A 52 -2.88 39.66 -5.53
C ALA A 52 -3.39 38.55 -4.60
N VAL A 53 -3.12 38.66 -3.33
CA VAL A 53 -3.67 37.79 -2.30
C VAL A 53 -4.91 38.41 -1.70
N TYR A 54 -5.99 37.68 -1.61
CA TYR A 54 -7.23 38.14 -0.98
C TYR A 54 -7.17 37.83 0.53
N ASP A 55 -7.42 38.85 1.36
CA ASP A 55 -7.54 38.69 2.81
C ASP A 55 -8.89 38.00 3.17
N VAL A 56 -9.07 37.73 4.49
CA VAL A 56 -10.30 37.11 5.03
C VAL A 56 -11.56 37.99 4.73
N GLN A 57 -11.38 39.29 4.43
CA GLN A 57 -12.44 40.23 4.07
C GLN A 57 -12.60 40.39 2.54
N ASN A 58 -11.95 39.51 1.77
CA ASN A 58 -11.95 39.54 0.30
C ASN A 58 -11.39 40.84 -0.31
N ARG A 59 -10.40 41.46 0.35
CA ARG A 59 -9.70 42.61 -0.16
C ARG A 59 -8.42 42.20 -0.84
N PRO A 60 -8.13 42.68 -2.06
CA PRO A 60 -6.88 42.34 -2.74
C PRO A 60 -5.71 43.04 -2.04
N THR A 61 -4.79 42.28 -1.47
CA THR A 61 -3.51 42.75 -0.96
C THR A 61 -2.44 42.37 -1.96
N ARG A 62 -1.69 43.35 -2.46
CA ARG A 62 -0.59 43.09 -3.41
C ARG A 62 0.68 42.76 -2.64
N ILE A 63 1.28 41.63 -2.92
CA ILE A 63 2.56 41.21 -2.36
C ILE A 63 3.59 41.20 -3.48
N ALA A 64 4.66 41.94 -3.36
CA ALA A 64 5.78 41.91 -4.28
C ALA A 64 6.55 40.60 -4.09
N VAL A 65 6.67 39.80 -5.15
CA VAL A 65 7.44 38.54 -5.17
C VAL A 65 8.78 38.81 -5.84
N SER A 66 9.87 38.60 -5.10
CA SER A 66 11.21 38.80 -5.62
C SER A 66 11.59 37.64 -6.60
N GLU A 67 12.57 37.91 -7.47
CA GLU A 67 13.10 36.87 -8.38
C GLU A 67 13.68 35.67 -7.61
N LEU A 68 14.32 35.93 -6.48
CA LEU A 68 14.88 34.88 -5.62
C LEU A 68 13.78 34.02 -5.02
N ASP A 69 12.66 34.61 -4.60
CA ASP A 69 11.53 33.86 -4.07
C ASP A 69 10.86 33.00 -5.14
N GLN A 70 10.79 33.50 -6.37
CA GLN A 70 10.27 32.73 -7.50
C GLN A 70 11.13 31.51 -7.79
N VAL A 71 12.46 31.66 -7.80
CA VAL A 71 13.40 30.54 -7.98
C VAL A 71 13.26 29.53 -6.85
N ALA A 72 13.17 30.00 -5.61
CA ALA A 72 12.96 29.14 -4.45
C ALA A 72 11.63 28.38 -4.54
N ASN A 73 10.55 29.02 -4.98
CA ASN A 73 9.25 28.39 -5.18
C ASN A 73 9.29 27.33 -6.29
N ILE A 74 10.00 27.55 -7.38
CA ILE A 74 10.18 26.55 -8.45
C ILE A 74 10.93 25.32 -7.93
N ILE A 75 12.01 25.54 -7.18
CA ILE A 75 12.78 24.44 -6.58
C ILE A 75 11.91 23.66 -5.62
N LEU A 76 11.16 24.34 -4.76
CA LEU A 76 10.24 23.72 -3.81
C LEU A 76 9.14 22.90 -4.53
N ALA A 77 8.53 23.48 -5.57
CA ALA A 77 7.52 22.77 -6.35
C ALA A 77 8.08 21.49 -6.99
N ARG A 78 9.33 21.53 -7.51
CA ARG A 78 10.02 20.34 -8.04
C ARG A 78 10.31 19.31 -6.94
N GLN A 79 10.70 19.74 -5.74
CA GLN A 79 10.91 18.82 -4.61
C GLN A 79 9.62 18.15 -4.17
N ILE A 80 8.52 18.89 -4.06
CA ILE A 80 7.18 18.33 -3.75
C ILE A 80 6.77 17.30 -4.80
N LYS A 81 6.99 17.58 -6.08
CA LYS A 81 6.69 16.62 -7.15
C LYS A 81 7.54 15.36 -7.04
N LEU A 82 8.84 15.48 -6.74
CA LEU A 82 9.72 14.33 -6.53
C LEU A 82 9.27 13.49 -5.34
N GLN A 83 8.81 14.12 -4.26
CA GLN A 83 8.28 13.42 -3.09
C GLN A 83 6.97 12.69 -3.45
N ALA A 84 6.05 13.32 -4.16
CA ALA A 84 4.82 12.67 -4.63
C ALA A 84 5.11 11.46 -5.53
N ASP A 85 6.07 11.56 -6.45
CA ASP A 85 6.50 10.45 -7.29
C ASP A 85 7.12 9.30 -6.47
N LEU A 86 7.86 9.63 -5.39
CA LEU A 86 8.39 8.63 -4.47
C LEU A 86 7.28 7.94 -3.68
N GLU A 87 6.33 8.70 -3.12
CA GLU A 87 5.19 8.16 -2.37
C GLU A 87 4.34 7.23 -3.23
N PHE A 88 4.14 7.58 -4.50
CA PHE A 88 3.46 6.73 -5.47
C PHE A 88 4.22 5.41 -5.72
N THR A 89 5.55 5.46 -5.82
CA THR A 89 6.38 4.26 -5.92
C THR A 89 6.31 3.40 -4.66
N MET A 90 6.25 4.04 -3.49
CA MET A 90 6.07 3.34 -2.21
C MET A 90 4.71 2.63 -2.13
N GLU A 91 3.65 3.24 -2.64
CA GLU A 91 2.32 2.62 -2.72
C GLU A 91 2.36 1.39 -3.63
N TYR A 92 3.03 1.50 -4.79
CA TYR A 92 3.25 0.36 -5.69
C TYR A 92 3.98 -0.80 -5.01
N HIS A 93 5.05 -0.50 -4.25
CA HIS A 93 5.78 -1.51 -3.49
C HIS A 93 4.95 -2.12 -2.35
N ARG A 94 4.09 -1.33 -1.68
CA ARG A 94 3.16 -1.84 -0.65
C ARG A 94 2.14 -2.78 -1.28
N LEU A 95 1.56 -2.41 -2.41
CA LEU A 95 0.64 -3.26 -3.16
C LEU A 95 1.32 -4.56 -3.62
N GLY A 96 2.58 -4.49 -4.04
CA GLY A 96 3.40 -5.66 -4.34
C GLY A 96 3.62 -6.56 -3.12
N ALA A 97 3.93 -5.98 -1.96
CA ALA A 97 4.13 -6.74 -0.73
C ALA A 97 2.88 -7.51 -0.28
N VAL A 98 1.68 -6.93 -0.44
CA VAL A 98 0.41 -7.63 -0.13
C VAL A 98 0.05 -8.68 -1.18
N GLN A 99 0.65 -8.63 -2.36
CA GLN A 99 0.55 -9.69 -3.38
C GLN A 99 1.67 -10.73 -3.27
N GLY A 100 2.63 -10.52 -2.38
CA GLY A 100 3.77 -11.41 -2.16
C GLY A 100 4.90 -11.25 -3.17
N LYS A 101 4.88 -10.22 -4.02
CA LYS A 101 5.90 -9.94 -5.05
C LYS A 101 6.26 -8.46 -5.08
N LEU A 102 7.53 -8.16 -4.99
CA LEU A 102 8.02 -6.80 -5.19
C LEU A 102 8.43 -6.63 -6.66
N LEU A 103 7.73 -5.75 -7.37
CA LEU A 103 7.97 -5.48 -8.78
C LEU A 103 8.70 -4.15 -8.96
N ASP A 104 9.48 -4.03 -10.03
CA ASP A 104 10.07 -2.77 -10.46
C ASP A 104 9.01 -1.89 -11.16
N SER A 105 9.30 -0.62 -11.34
CA SER A 105 8.40 0.39 -11.93
C SER A 105 7.95 0.08 -13.36
N ASP A 106 8.63 -0.83 -14.07
CA ASP A 106 8.25 -1.33 -15.40
C ASP A 106 7.11 -2.37 -15.35
N GLY A 107 6.76 -2.87 -14.15
CA GLY A 107 5.71 -3.86 -13.93
C GLY A 107 6.05 -5.30 -14.36
N SER A 108 7.19 -5.51 -15.02
CA SER A 108 7.60 -6.81 -15.57
C SER A 108 8.70 -7.47 -14.76
N ARG A 109 9.65 -6.68 -14.27
CA ARG A 109 10.80 -7.17 -13.51
C ARG A 109 10.43 -7.42 -12.06
N VAL A 110 10.52 -8.69 -11.65
CA VAL A 110 10.36 -9.08 -10.24
C VAL A 110 11.67 -8.81 -9.51
N ILE A 111 11.65 -7.91 -8.52
CA ILE A 111 12.79 -7.64 -7.64
C ILE A 111 12.90 -8.75 -6.59
N TYR A 112 11.78 -9.06 -5.92
CA TYR A 112 11.66 -10.16 -4.98
C TYR A 112 10.33 -10.88 -5.13
N ASP A 113 10.36 -12.22 -5.07
CA ASP A 113 9.19 -13.08 -4.92
C ASP A 113 9.27 -13.72 -3.52
N TRP A 114 8.42 -13.24 -2.59
CA TRP A 114 8.46 -13.68 -1.19
C TRP A 114 8.05 -15.14 -1.01
N PHE A 115 7.30 -15.71 -1.93
CA PHE A 115 6.98 -17.13 -1.92
C PHE A 115 8.23 -17.97 -2.20
N ALA A 116 8.97 -17.61 -3.23
CA ALA A 116 10.23 -18.27 -3.59
C ALA A 116 11.30 -18.05 -2.51
N GLU A 117 11.46 -16.81 -2.03
CA GLU A 117 12.44 -16.47 -1.00
C GLU A 117 12.20 -17.20 0.33
N LEU A 118 10.95 -17.38 0.73
CA LEU A 118 10.59 -18.07 1.96
C LEU A 118 10.38 -19.58 1.76
N GLY A 119 10.40 -20.07 0.51
CA GLY A 119 10.21 -21.48 0.17
C GLY A 119 8.78 -21.97 0.46
N VAL A 120 7.80 -21.10 0.31
CA VAL A 120 6.38 -21.36 0.56
C VAL A 120 5.64 -21.38 -0.77
N ALA A 121 4.70 -22.32 -0.92
CA ALA A 121 3.86 -22.36 -2.12
C ALA A 121 2.86 -21.18 -2.13
N GLN A 122 2.73 -20.51 -3.27
CA GLN A 122 1.72 -19.46 -3.43
C GLN A 122 0.33 -20.11 -3.39
N PRO A 123 -0.62 -19.60 -2.56
CA PRO A 123 -1.99 -20.09 -2.56
C PRO A 123 -2.63 -20.00 -3.94
N ALA A 124 -3.43 -21.00 -4.29
CA ALA A 124 -4.16 -21.01 -5.55
C ALA A 124 -5.16 -19.84 -5.60
N GLU A 125 -5.37 -19.31 -6.79
CA GLU A 125 -6.36 -18.26 -7.01
C GLU A 125 -7.77 -18.82 -6.83
N ILE A 126 -8.61 -18.16 -6.05
CA ILE A 126 -9.97 -18.58 -5.73
C ILE A 126 -10.90 -18.07 -6.82
N ASP A 127 -11.63 -18.97 -7.45
CA ASP A 127 -12.70 -18.62 -8.35
C ASP A 127 -13.98 -18.33 -7.56
N PHE A 128 -14.50 -17.10 -7.68
CA PHE A 128 -15.71 -16.68 -6.99
C PHE A 128 -16.98 -17.01 -7.75
N ASP A 129 -16.87 -17.38 -9.05
CA ASP A 129 -18.01 -17.80 -9.89
C ASP A 129 -19.13 -16.73 -9.91
N LEU A 130 -18.73 -15.44 -10.05
CA LEU A 130 -19.67 -14.32 -10.03
C LEU A 130 -20.45 -14.15 -11.34
N ASP A 131 -20.01 -14.79 -12.40
CA ASP A 131 -20.68 -14.82 -13.71
C ASP A 131 -21.78 -15.90 -13.81
N ASN A 132 -21.93 -16.76 -12.78
CA ASN A 132 -22.93 -17.80 -12.75
C ASN A 132 -24.34 -17.21 -12.63
N ALA A 133 -25.15 -17.42 -13.65
CA ALA A 133 -26.54 -16.92 -13.66
C ALA A 133 -27.46 -17.58 -12.62
N SER A 134 -27.07 -18.76 -12.07
CA SER A 134 -27.88 -19.52 -11.10
C SER A 134 -26.99 -20.12 -10.01
N PRO A 135 -26.34 -19.31 -9.17
CA PRO A 135 -25.46 -19.81 -8.14
C PRO A 135 -26.25 -20.57 -7.07
N ALA A 136 -25.61 -21.61 -6.51
CA ALA A 136 -26.20 -22.32 -5.37
C ALA A 136 -26.31 -21.37 -4.17
N LYS A 137 -27.45 -21.41 -3.48
CA LYS A 137 -27.71 -20.52 -2.32
C LYS A 137 -26.66 -20.69 -1.24
N GLY A 138 -26.02 -19.59 -0.86
CA GLY A 138 -24.97 -19.56 0.17
C GLY A 138 -23.57 -19.93 -0.34
N ALA A 139 -23.38 -20.21 -1.62
CA ALA A 139 -22.10 -20.63 -2.18
C ALA A 139 -21.02 -19.57 -2.03
N LEU A 140 -21.34 -18.31 -2.37
CA LEU A 140 -20.42 -17.17 -2.21
C LEU A 140 -20.02 -16.96 -0.75
N ARG A 141 -21.01 -16.99 0.15
CA ARG A 141 -20.76 -16.86 1.60
C ARG A 141 -19.88 -17.98 2.15
N GLN A 142 -20.09 -19.22 1.72
CA GLN A 142 -19.26 -20.35 2.13
C GLN A 142 -17.82 -20.20 1.63
N LYS A 143 -17.60 -19.75 0.39
CA LYS A 143 -16.25 -19.44 -0.15
C LYS A 143 -15.55 -18.38 0.73
N CYS A 144 -16.24 -17.31 1.11
CA CYS A 144 -15.69 -16.27 1.99
C CYS A 144 -15.32 -16.80 3.39
N ILE A 145 -16.19 -17.63 3.98
CA ILE A 145 -15.93 -18.25 5.29
C ILE A 145 -14.73 -19.19 5.22
N ALA A 146 -14.68 -20.05 4.22
CA ALA A 146 -13.57 -20.99 4.00
C ALA A 146 -12.24 -20.25 3.81
N LEU A 147 -12.23 -19.16 3.04
CA LEU A 147 -11.08 -18.28 2.86
C LEU A 147 -10.61 -17.69 4.20
N THR A 148 -11.52 -17.10 4.97
CA THR A 148 -11.18 -16.52 6.28
C THR A 148 -10.58 -17.56 7.21
N GLN A 149 -11.12 -18.78 7.23
CA GLN A 149 -10.57 -19.89 8.01
C GLN A 149 -9.19 -20.32 7.53
N ALA A 150 -8.96 -20.37 6.21
CA ALA A 150 -7.66 -20.69 5.63
C ALA A 150 -6.60 -19.67 6.02
N VAL A 151 -6.92 -18.37 5.91
CA VAL A 151 -6.04 -17.27 6.33
C VAL A 151 -5.70 -17.36 7.82
N ARG A 152 -6.71 -17.57 8.68
CA ARG A 152 -6.48 -17.73 10.13
C ARG A 152 -5.57 -18.91 10.47
N LYS A 153 -5.72 -20.02 9.76
CA LYS A 153 -4.83 -21.19 9.92
C LYS A 153 -3.41 -20.90 9.44
N ALA A 154 -3.25 -20.20 8.32
CA ALA A 154 -1.95 -19.84 7.78
C ALA A 154 -1.18 -18.89 8.71
N LEU A 155 -1.88 -18.02 9.43
CA LEU A 155 -1.28 -17.05 10.37
C LEU A 155 -0.87 -17.66 11.72
N ASP A 156 -1.24 -18.90 12.02
CA ASP A 156 -0.76 -19.73 13.14
C ASP A 156 -0.51 -18.96 14.47
N GLY A 157 -1.56 -18.29 14.97
CA GLY A 157 -1.50 -17.54 16.23
C GLY A 157 -1.14 -16.07 16.13
N LEU A 158 -0.78 -15.55 14.94
CA LEU A 158 -0.64 -14.11 14.71
C LEU A 158 -2.00 -13.41 14.57
N TRP A 159 -3.03 -14.16 14.24
CA TRP A 159 -4.40 -13.65 14.15
C TRP A 159 -4.97 -13.40 15.54
N ILE A 160 -5.47 -12.18 15.77
CA ILE A 160 -6.09 -11.78 17.04
C ILE A 160 -7.58 -11.63 16.81
N ASP A 161 -8.39 -12.51 17.40
CA ASP A 161 -9.85 -12.47 17.30
C ASP A 161 -10.40 -11.15 17.87
N GLY A 162 -11.34 -10.54 17.13
CA GLY A 162 -11.94 -9.26 17.49
C GLY A 162 -11.09 -8.02 17.14
N TYR A 163 -9.84 -8.20 16.74
CA TYR A 163 -8.95 -7.10 16.31
C TYR A 163 -8.51 -7.24 14.86
N SER A 164 -8.08 -8.45 14.46
CA SER A 164 -7.69 -8.74 13.08
C SER A 164 -8.92 -8.97 12.22
N TYR A 165 -8.88 -8.47 10.98
CA TYR A 165 -9.93 -8.67 9.99
C TYR A 165 -9.33 -8.83 8.59
N LEU A 166 -10.14 -9.32 7.66
CA LEU A 166 -9.74 -9.49 6.27
C LEU A 166 -10.32 -8.34 5.44
N LEU A 167 -9.44 -7.66 4.70
CA LEU A 167 -9.80 -6.64 3.73
C LEU A 167 -9.65 -7.23 2.32
N ALA A 168 -10.67 -7.08 1.50
CA ALA A 168 -10.66 -7.44 0.09
C ALA A 168 -10.56 -6.17 -0.76
N LEU A 169 -9.46 -6.01 -1.48
CA LEU A 169 -9.31 -4.96 -2.50
C LEU A 169 -9.72 -5.52 -3.85
N THR A 170 -10.75 -4.97 -4.43
CA THR A 170 -11.35 -5.45 -5.69
C THR A 170 -11.06 -4.48 -6.83
N GLY A 171 -10.91 -5.04 -8.06
CA GLY A 171 -10.96 -4.25 -9.27
C GLY A 171 -12.41 -3.89 -9.66
N ASP A 172 -12.57 -2.93 -10.57
CA ASP A 172 -13.88 -2.36 -10.92
C ASP A 172 -14.87 -3.39 -11.48
N ALA A 173 -14.44 -4.28 -12.37
CA ALA A 173 -15.31 -5.30 -12.95
C ALA A 173 -15.74 -6.32 -11.88
N PHE A 174 -14.79 -6.75 -11.03
CA PHE A 174 -15.09 -7.63 -9.91
C PHE A 174 -16.08 -6.98 -8.94
N TRP A 175 -15.90 -5.71 -8.60
CA TRP A 175 -16.79 -4.97 -7.71
C TRP A 175 -18.20 -4.89 -8.25
N GLY A 176 -18.36 -4.56 -9.54
CA GLY A 176 -19.66 -4.52 -10.22
C GLY A 176 -20.38 -5.87 -10.18
N ALA A 177 -19.69 -6.96 -10.52
CA ALA A 177 -20.24 -8.30 -10.48
C ALA A 177 -20.57 -8.75 -9.04
N PHE A 178 -19.69 -8.44 -8.07
CA PHE A 178 -19.87 -8.76 -6.66
C PHE A 178 -21.11 -8.08 -6.06
N THR A 179 -21.28 -6.77 -6.26
CA THR A 179 -22.41 -6.01 -5.72
C THR A 179 -23.74 -6.38 -6.37
N SER A 180 -23.71 -6.84 -7.62
CA SER A 180 -24.89 -7.32 -8.38
C SER A 180 -25.23 -8.79 -8.13
N HIS A 181 -24.36 -9.52 -7.40
CA HIS A 181 -24.57 -10.95 -7.14
C HIS A 181 -25.81 -11.18 -6.26
N VAL A 182 -26.60 -12.21 -6.58
CA VAL A 182 -27.91 -12.53 -5.91
C VAL A 182 -27.81 -12.64 -4.38
N GLU A 183 -26.68 -13.09 -3.83
CA GLU A 183 -26.48 -13.16 -2.36
C GLU A 183 -26.09 -11.81 -1.74
N VAL A 184 -25.52 -10.90 -2.50
CA VAL A 184 -24.95 -9.62 -2.01
C VAL A 184 -25.95 -8.50 -2.18
N ASP A 185 -26.61 -8.41 -3.35
CA ASP A 185 -27.52 -7.34 -3.73
C ASP A 185 -28.54 -6.94 -2.65
N PRO A 186 -29.27 -7.87 -2.00
CA PRO A 186 -30.25 -7.51 -0.97
C PRO A 186 -29.62 -6.79 0.24
N THR A 187 -28.41 -7.20 0.64
CA THR A 187 -27.69 -6.61 1.77
C THR A 187 -27.02 -5.31 1.39
N TYR A 188 -26.46 -5.25 0.18
CA TYR A 188 -25.83 -4.06 -0.38
C TYR A 188 -26.82 -2.92 -0.56
N GLY A 189 -28.01 -3.19 -1.11
CA GLY A 189 -29.06 -2.19 -1.28
C GLY A 189 -29.54 -1.57 0.03
N VAL A 190 -29.65 -2.36 1.12
CA VAL A 190 -29.97 -1.84 2.46
C VAL A 190 -28.82 -1.00 3.02
N PHE A 191 -27.58 -1.46 2.84
CA PHE A 191 -26.38 -0.76 3.30
C PHE A 191 -26.25 0.61 2.62
N VAL A 192 -26.37 0.69 1.30
CA VAL A 192 -26.28 1.96 0.54
C VAL A 192 -27.34 2.95 1.02
N LYS A 193 -28.59 2.52 1.18
CA LYS A 193 -29.66 3.39 1.69
C LYS A 193 -29.36 3.94 3.07
N SER A 194 -28.80 3.13 3.98
CA SER A 194 -28.44 3.57 5.32
C SER A 194 -27.29 4.57 5.32
N VAL A 195 -26.28 4.37 4.47
CA VAL A 195 -25.13 5.28 4.32
C VAL A 195 -25.59 6.59 3.68
N ASP A 196 -26.45 6.56 2.68
CA ASP A 196 -27.04 7.77 2.05
C ASP A 196 -27.80 8.63 3.05
N GLN A 197 -28.59 7.99 3.94
CA GLN A 197 -29.29 8.70 5.02
C GLN A 197 -28.30 9.34 6.01
N MET A 198 -27.24 8.62 6.40
CA MET A 198 -26.21 9.19 7.29
C MET A 198 -25.45 10.34 6.63
N ASN A 199 -25.10 10.21 5.36
CA ASN A 199 -24.40 11.26 4.61
C ASN A 199 -25.27 12.50 4.43
N ALA A 200 -26.56 12.33 4.16
CA ALA A 200 -27.52 13.43 4.08
C ALA A 200 -27.66 14.20 5.40
N LEU A 201 -27.60 13.49 6.54
CA LEU A 201 -27.64 14.11 7.87
C LEU A 201 -26.35 14.82 8.26
N GLN A 202 -25.19 14.35 7.78
CA GLN A 202 -23.88 14.85 8.19
C GLN A 202 -23.19 15.72 7.15
N ASN A 203 -23.83 15.97 6.00
CA ASN A 203 -23.22 16.66 4.84
C ASN A 203 -21.89 16.03 4.36
N TRP A 204 -21.72 14.75 4.57
CA TRP A 204 -20.57 13.98 4.10
C TRP A 204 -20.82 13.55 2.66
N GLY A 205 -19.77 13.60 1.82
CA GLY A 205 -19.84 13.26 0.42
C GLY A 205 -20.35 11.84 0.12
N LEU A 206 -20.17 11.38 -1.10
CA LEU A 206 -20.65 10.09 -1.59
C LEU A 206 -20.34 8.93 -0.64
N PRO A 207 -21.25 7.92 -0.54
CA PRO A 207 -21.01 6.72 0.24
C PRO A 207 -19.68 6.07 -0.14
N GLY A 208 -18.88 5.73 0.85
CA GLY A 208 -17.61 5.05 0.63
C GLY A 208 -17.82 3.74 -0.13
N GLN A 209 -16.87 3.43 -1.02
CA GLN A 209 -16.86 2.18 -1.79
C GLN A 209 -16.46 0.96 -0.94
N SER A 210 -16.85 0.95 0.32
CA SER A 210 -16.52 -0.09 1.31
C SER A 210 -17.79 -0.77 1.81
N PHE A 211 -17.83 -2.10 1.74
CA PHE A 211 -19.00 -2.89 2.13
C PHE A 211 -18.58 -4.14 2.93
N PRO A 212 -19.15 -4.38 4.12
CA PRO A 212 -18.90 -5.60 4.88
C PRO A 212 -19.82 -6.74 4.42
N PHE A 213 -19.24 -7.86 3.98
CA PHE A 213 -19.99 -9.07 3.61
C PHE A 213 -19.26 -10.34 4.08
N ALA A 214 -19.99 -11.27 4.69
CA ALA A 214 -19.48 -12.56 5.15
C ALA A 214 -18.23 -12.50 6.07
N GLY A 215 -18.09 -11.42 6.88
CA GLY A 215 -16.96 -11.23 7.79
C GLY A 215 -15.72 -10.65 7.12
N ILE A 216 -15.80 -10.29 5.84
CA ILE A 216 -14.76 -9.63 5.06
C ILE A 216 -15.21 -8.20 4.75
N ARG A 217 -14.31 -7.24 4.85
CA ARG A 217 -14.51 -5.88 4.39
C ARG A 217 -14.09 -5.80 2.92
N TRP A 218 -14.99 -5.40 2.05
CA TRP A 218 -14.77 -5.27 0.61
C TRP A 218 -14.64 -3.81 0.25
N ASP A 219 -13.56 -3.46 -0.41
CA ASP A 219 -13.28 -2.10 -0.87
C ASP A 219 -12.97 -2.15 -2.37
N ASN A 220 -13.58 -1.24 -3.14
CA ASN A 220 -13.18 -1.04 -4.54
C ASN A 220 -11.92 -0.18 -4.57
N TYR A 221 -10.85 -0.69 -5.17
CA TYR A 221 -9.58 -0.01 -5.31
C TYR A 221 -9.44 0.54 -6.73
N ALA A 222 -9.72 1.82 -6.90
CA ALA A 222 -9.67 2.48 -8.21
C ALA A 222 -8.26 2.49 -8.83
N GLY A 223 -7.21 2.41 -7.99
CA GLY A 223 -5.82 2.42 -8.46
C GLY A 223 -5.39 3.73 -9.10
N SER A 224 -4.36 3.65 -9.93
CA SER A 224 -3.83 4.79 -10.69
C SER A 224 -4.44 4.86 -12.09
N THR A 225 -4.49 6.07 -12.68
CA THR A 225 -5.04 6.32 -14.02
C THR A 225 -4.35 5.49 -15.13
N ASP A 226 -3.07 5.16 -14.93
CA ASP A 226 -2.27 4.35 -15.86
C ASP A 226 -2.32 2.84 -15.55
N ASN A 227 -3.14 2.42 -14.60
CA ASN A 227 -3.32 1.04 -14.13
C ASN A 227 -2.03 0.34 -13.68
N LYS A 228 -0.96 1.09 -13.37
CA LYS A 228 0.28 0.50 -12.84
C LYS A 228 0.13 0.14 -11.37
N VAL A 229 -0.44 1.04 -10.57
CA VAL A 229 -0.81 0.79 -9.18
C VAL A 229 -2.29 0.44 -9.16
N ALA A 230 -2.61 -0.81 -9.42
CA ALA A 230 -3.99 -1.28 -9.51
C ALA A 230 -4.11 -2.76 -9.15
N VAL A 231 -5.31 -3.16 -8.75
CA VAL A 231 -5.74 -4.55 -8.75
C VAL A 231 -6.33 -4.83 -10.14
N GLY A 232 -6.06 -6.02 -10.71
CA GLY A 232 -6.66 -6.38 -11.99
C GLY A 232 -8.18 -6.19 -11.95
N THR A 233 -8.79 -5.71 -13.04
CA THR A 233 -10.21 -5.32 -13.07
C THR A 233 -11.15 -6.47 -12.66
N ASP A 234 -10.79 -7.71 -13.01
CA ASP A 234 -11.50 -8.95 -12.72
C ASP A 234 -11.00 -9.68 -11.46
N LYS A 235 -10.08 -9.07 -10.71
CA LYS A 235 -9.37 -9.68 -9.59
C LYS A 235 -9.75 -9.07 -8.25
N VAL A 236 -9.44 -9.84 -7.19
CA VAL A 236 -9.52 -9.40 -5.80
C VAL A 236 -8.28 -9.89 -5.04
N ILE A 237 -7.77 -9.06 -4.16
CA ILE A 237 -6.64 -9.37 -3.28
C ILE A 237 -7.15 -9.31 -1.84
N PHE A 238 -6.84 -10.35 -1.06
CA PHE A 238 -7.23 -10.43 0.34
C PHE A 238 -6.06 -10.09 1.25
N ILE A 239 -6.23 -9.07 2.07
CA ILE A 239 -5.21 -8.50 2.94
C ILE A 239 -5.62 -8.72 4.39
N PRO A 240 -4.90 -9.54 5.15
CA PRO A 240 -5.09 -9.60 6.60
C PRO A 240 -4.62 -8.28 7.23
N VAL A 241 -5.53 -7.57 7.88
CA VAL A 241 -5.30 -6.27 8.52
C VAL A 241 -5.24 -6.44 10.03
N ASN A 242 -4.47 -5.58 10.70
CA ASN A 242 -4.25 -5.63 12.15
C ASN A 242 -3.63 -6.96 12.65
N VAL A 243 -2.78 -7.57 11.82
CA VAL A 243 -2.01 -8.75 12.19
C VAL A 243 -0.59 -8.31 12.55
N PRO A 244 -0.18 -8.40 13.83
CA PRO A 244 1.12 -7.91 14.29
C PRO A 244 2.27 -8.59 13.56
N GLY A 245 3.16 -7.79 12.99
CA GLY A 245 4.39 -8.26 12.36
C GLY A 245 4.24 -8.97 11.02
N LEU A 246 3.03 -9.05 10.44
CA LEU A 246 2.79 -9.66 9.13
C LEU A 246 3.44 -8.86 8.01
N TYR A 247 3.18 -7.57 7.97
CA TYR A 247 3.80 -6.65 7.00
C TYR A 247 4.88 -5.84 7.68
N ARG A 248 6.03 -5.74 7.06
CA ARG A 248 7.17 -5.00 7.59
C ARG A 248 7.80 -4.13 6.52
N LEU A 249 8.33 -3.00 6.97
CA LEU A 249 9.16 -2.10 6.18
C LEU A 249 10.56 -2.09 6.77
N ALA A 250 11.55 -2.44 5.97
CA ALA A 250 12.95 -2.24 6.30
C ALA A 250 13.48 -1.04 5.50
N LEU A 251 14.12 -0.11 6.18
CA LEU A 251 14.75 1.07 5.59
C LEU A 251 16.26 0.96 5.76
N ALA A 252 17.00 1.03 4.66
CA ALA A 252 18.45 1.08 4.72
C ALA A 252 18.94 2.54 4.79
N PRO A 253 20.15 2.77 5.37
CA PRO A 253 20.81 4.06 5.32
C PRO A 253 21.15 4.47 3.89
N SER A 254 21.30 5.76 3.64
CA SER A 254 21.76 6.27 2.37
C SER A 254 23.24 5.96 2.12
N GLU A 255 23.62 5.89 0.85
CA GLU A 255 25.01 5.70 0.38
C GLU A 255 25.93 6.91 0.58
N PHE A 256 25.39 8.05 1.05
CA PHE A 256 26.17 9.27 1.26
C PHE A 256 26.87 9.30 2.59
N PHE A 257 28.11 9.81 2.63
CA PHE A 257 28.96 9.85 3.82
C PHE A 257 28.27 10.33 5.12
N PRO A 258 27.43 11.38 5.12
CA PRO A 258 26.76 11.82 6.37
C PRO A 258 25.78 10.82 6.95
N TYR A 259 25.33 9.84 6.16
CA TYR A 259 24.27 8.90 6.53
C TYR A 259 24.74 7.46 6.66
N ILE A 260 26.01 7.17 6.38
CA ILE A 260 26.60 5.83 6.56
C ILE A 260 26.51 5.46 8.04
N ASN A 261 26.09 4.23 8.33
CA ASN A 261 25.92 3.68 9.69
C ASN A 261 24.86 4.41 10.55
N THR A 262 23.98 5.18 9.94
CA THR A 262 22.79 5.75 10.62
C THR A 262 21.57 4.88 10.36
N PRO A 263 20.55 4.91 11.24
CA PRO A 263 19.26 4.29 10.94
C PRO A 263 18.68 4.83 9.62
N GLY A 264 18.07 3.93 8.82
CA GLY A 264 17.41 4.32 7.58
C GLY A 264 16.27 5.29 7.82
N LYS A 265 16.07 6.22 6.89
CA LYS A 265 14.96 7.18 6.87
C LYS A 265 14.03 6.87 5.70
N ASP A 266 12.79 7.34 5.79
CA ASP A 266 11.80 7.16 4.72
C ASP A 266 12.31 7.72 3.39
N PHE A 267 12.95 8.89 3.42
CA PHE A 267 13.64 9.46 2.25
C PHE A 267 14.77 10.41 2.66
N TYR A 268 15.63 10.68 1.72
CA TYR A 268 16.72 11.65 1.78
C TYR A 268 16.55 12.64 0.64
N SER A 269 16.50 13.93 0.95
CA SER A 269 16.43 15.01 -0.03
C SER A 269 17.75 15.75 -0.06
N LEU A 270 18.30 15.92 -1.25
CA LEU A 270 19.54 16.64 -1.49
C LEU A 270 19.31 17.76 -2.52
N LEU A 271 20.01 18.86 -2.37
CA LEU A 271 20.05 19.94 -3.33
C LEU A 271 21.49 20.09 -3.85
N VAL A 272 21.75 19.56 -5.03
CA VAL A 272 23.05 19.62 -5.68
C VAL A 272 23.11 20.87 -6.57
N ARG A 273 24.19 21.62 -6.46
CA ARG A 273 24.42 22.84 -7.24
C ARG A 273 25.66 22.67 -8.11
N ASP A 274 25.64 23.32 -9.27
CA ASP A 274 26.83 23.50 -10.08
C ASP A 274 27.77 24.51 -9.38
N LEU A 275 28.87 24.01 -8.81
CA LEU A 275 29.84 24.83 -8.09
C LEU A 275 30.83 25.56 -9.02
N GLU A 276 30.96 25.12 -10.28
CA GLU A 276 31.92 25.69 -11.19
C GLU A 276 31.35 26.89 -11.98
N ARG A 277 30.10 26.75 -12.47
CA ARG A 277 29.49 27.75 -13.36
C ARG A 277 28.18 28.32 -12.83
N GLY A 278 27.55 27.66 -11.83
CA GLY A 278 26.23 28.05 -11.33
C GLY A 278 25.13 27.92 -12.38
N SER A 279 25.30 27.05 -13.37
CA SER A 279 24.41 26.95 -14.54
C SER A 279 23.16 26.09 -14.28
N TRP A 280 23.15 25.29 -13.22
CA TRP A 280 22.03 24.42 -12.86
C TRP A 280 21.96 24.13 -11.36
N VAL A 281 20.75 23.75 -10.92
CA VAL A 281 20.47 23.23 -9.58
C VAL A 281 19.64 21.95 -9.73
N LYS A 282 19.99 20.91 -8.97
CA LYS A 282 19.32 19.59 -9.01
C LYS A 282 18.77 19.26 -7.63
N PRO A 283 17.48 19.41 -7.37
CA PRO A 283 16.83 18.69 -6.30
C PRO A 283 16.80 17.19 -6.61
N GLU A 284 17.21 16.39 -5.64
CA GLU A 284 17.31 14.95 -5.71
C GLU A 284 16.57 14.34 -4.52
N ILE A 285 15.93 13.18 -4.74
CA ILE A 285 15.31 12.39 -3.69
C ILE A 285 15.76 10.94 -3.78
N TYR A 286 16.03 10.34 -2.62
CA TYR A 286 16.47 8.96 -2.48
C TYR A 286 15.71 8.26 -1.39
N SER A 287 15.43 6.98 -1.59
CA SER A 287 14.90 6.08 -0.56
C SER A 287 15.41 4.67 -0.80
N TYR A 288 15.52 3.89 0.29
CA TYR A 288 16.00 2.50 0.26
C TYR A 288 15.01 1.59 1.02
N PRO A 289 13.75 1.53 0.54
CA PRO A 289 12.71 0.79 1.23
C PRO A 289 12.68 -0.67 0.79
N LEU A 290 12.35 -1.55 1.73
CA LEU A 290 12.01 -2.93 1.43
C LEU A 290 10.71 -3.28 2.15
N HIS A 291 9.63 -3.39 1.40
CA HIS A 291 8.34 -3.84 1.89
C HIS A 291 8.27 -5.36 1.75
N TYR A 292 7.95 -6.08 2.83
CA TYR A 292 7.86 -7.52 2.79
C TYR A 292 6.77 -8.09 3.70
N CYS A 293 6.31 -9.27 3.33
CA CYS A 293 5.37 -10.06 4.13
C CYS A 293 6.12 -11.21 4.79
N THR A 294 5.88 -11.43 6.09
CA THR A 294 6.56 -12.48 6.86
C THR A 294 5.89 -13.85 6.75
N ALA A 295 4.60 -13.89 6.38
CA ALA A 295 3.81 -15.11 6.20
C ALA A 295 3.03 -15.04 4.87
N PRO A 296 3.70 -15.21 3.71
CA PRO A 296 3.06 -15.07 2.41
C PRO A 296 2.01 -16.16 2.14
N GLU A 297 2.01 -17.27 2.85
CA GLU A 297 0.97 -18.30 2.80
C GLU A 297 -0.43 -17.78 3.19
N ALA A 298 -0.50 -16.67 3.91
CA ALA A 298 -1.76 -16.01 4.25
C ALA A 298 -2.28 -15.07 3.16
N LEU A 299 -1.46 -14.77 2.13
CA LEU A 299 -1.83 -13.88 1.04
C LEU A 299 -2.64 -14.65 -0.01
N ASN A 300 -3.92 -14.38 -0.04
CA ASN A 300 -4.86 -15.00 -0.97
C ASN A 300 -5.32 -14.00 -2.03
N ARG A 301 -5.68 -14.51 -3.18
CA ARG A 301 -6.23 -13.74 -4.28
C ARG A 301 -7.40 -14.50 -4.91
N GLY A 302 -8.29 -13.77 -5.55
CA GLY A 302 -9.42 -14.35 -6.24
C GLY A 302 -9.66 -13.70 -7.59
N ARG A 303 -10.49 -14.34 -8.36
CA ARG A 303 -10.94 -13.90 -9.68
C ARG A 303 -12.46 -13.97 -9.77
N MET A 304 -13.01 -13.28 -10.73
CA MET A 304 -14.46 -13.22 -10.97
C MET A 304 -14.98 -14.55 -11.53
N THR A 305 -14.23 -15.16 -12.45
CA THR A 305 -14.55 -16.38 -13.23
C THR A 305 -13.37 -17.32 -13.27
#